data_5c6a6d72b904acac693eda2974efca47
#
_entry.id   5c6a6d72b904acac693eda2974efca47
#
_cell.length_a   1.000
_cell.length_b   1.000
_cell.length_c   1.000
_cell.angle_alpha   90.00
_cell.angle_beta   90.00
_cell.angle_gamma   90.00
#
_symmetry.space_group_name_H-M   'P 1'
#
loop_
_entity.id
_entity.type
_entity.pdbx_description
1 polymer ?
#
loop_
_entity_poly.entity_id
_entity_poly.type
_entity_poly.pdbx_seq_one_letter_code
_entity_poly.pdbx_strand_id
1 'polypeptide(L)'
;MRVNETNQEDVRNWIKLRLARNLDTFGAIRLLKVFGSAESVLEGSLSDLARTVGMPAAEGVVAVARGAADDDVDAALERLLSNQESGILTIADPLYPAGLIESGLAPLLLFTRGNESLLRREATTICGSASADEEGLRNAEFFGKAISEAGMTVLVPSEPGIPSAAVSGALSAHQGVPPAVLLASGTARAPREMTGLLKALLAAGGLLISAELPEASQSDASKILRDGLLAGFSRRLLVVEAERHAPILDIARRAAELGSLVGAIPGGIHNPLARGANALIREGAM
;
A
#
# COMPACT_ATOMS: atom_id res chain seq x y z
N MET A 1 -11.74 8.25 -2.37
CA MET A 1 -13.17 8.67 -2.23
C MET A 1 -13.64 8.41 -0.81
N ARG A 2 -14.20 9.40 -0.13
CA ARG A 2 -14.84 9.19 1.18
C ARG A 2 -16.22 8.60 1.01
N VAL A 3 -16.59 7.67 1.89
CA VAL A 3 -17.91 7.03 1.85
C VAL A 3 -18.95 7.94 2.48
N ASN A 4 -20.07 8.11 1.82
CA ASN A 4 -21.24 8.84 2.31
C ASN A 4 -22.52 8.14 1.83
N GLU A 5 -23.68 8.60 2.29
CA GLU A 5 -24.96 8.00 1.93
C GLU A 5 -25.21 7.92 0.41
N THR A 6 -24.67 8.87 -0.37
CA THR A 6 -24.90 8.93 -1.83
C THR A 6 -24.13 7.89 -2.61
N ASN A 7 -22.91 7.47 -2.12
CA ASN A 7 -22.03 6.55 -2.82
C ASN A 7 -21.86 5.19 -2.11
N GLN A 8 -22.59 4.95 -1.04
CA GLN A 8 -22.46 3.74 -0.20
C GLN A 8 -22.70 2.47 -1.00
N GLU A 9 -23.70 2.45 -1.88
CA GLU A 9 -24.03 1.27 -2.69
C GLU A 9 -22.94 0.99 -3.73
N ASP A 10 -22.40 2.01 -4.37
CA ASP A 10 -21.27 1.84 -5.30
C ASP A 10 -20.05 1.26 -4.57
N VAL A 11 -19.72 1.80 -3.38
CA VAL A 11 -18.63 1.27 -2.55
C VAL A 11 -18.89 -0.18 -2.15
N ARG A 12 -20.11 -0.53 -1.78
CA ARG A 12 -20.53 -1.92 -1.48
C ARG A 12 -20.23 -2.85 -2.66
N ASN A 13 -20.61 -2.44 -3.86
CA ASN A 13 -20.40 -3.21 -5.08
C ASN A 13 -18.91 -3.42 -5.39
N TRP A 14 -18.09 -2.39 -5.19
CA TRP A 14 -16.64 -2.49 -5.34
C TRP A 14 -16.01 -3.45 -4.32
N ILE A 15 -16.44 -3.41 -3.05
CA ILE A 15 -15.94 -4.32 -2.00
C ILE A 15 -16.37 -5.77 -2.33
N LYS A 16 -17.62 -6.01 -2.75
CA LYS A 16 -18.09 -7.31 -3.22
C LYS A 16 -17.21 -7.86 -4.34
N LEU A 17 -16.94 -7.05 -5.35
CA LEU A 17 -16.11 -7.44 -6.50
C LEU A 17 -14.68 -7.82 -6.05
N ARG A 18 -14.08 -7.07 -5.11
CA ARG A 18 -12.77 -7.42 -4.54
C ARG A 18 -12.80 -8.76 -3.78
N LEU A 19 -13.90 -9.11 -3.15
CA LEU A 19 -14.06 -10.35 -2.36
C LEU A 19 -14.47 -11.56 -3.21
N ALA A 20 -14.71 -11.38 -4.50
CA ALA A 20 -15.05 -12.48 -5.42
C ALA A 20 -13.88 -13.46 -5.52
N ARG A 21 -14.12 -14.71 -5.12
CA ARG A 21 -13.08 -15.77 -5.14
C ARG A 21 -12.64 -16.02 -6.58
N ASN A 22 -11.36 -16.36 -6.75
CA ASN A 22 -10.73 -16.66 -8.04
C ASN A 22 -10.78 -15.51 -9.07
N LEU A 23 -11.19 -14.31 -8.66
CA LEU A 23 -11.15 -13.12 -9.49
C LEU A 23 -9.90 -12.31 -9.12
N ASP A 24 -8.92 -12.28 -10.03
CA ASP A 24 -7.77 -11.40 -9.90
C ASP A 24 -8.09 -9.97 -10.38
N THR A 25 -7.20 -9.03 -10.11
CA THR A 25 -7.38 -7.63 -10.50
C THR A 25 -7.52 -7.47 -12.02
N PHE A 26 -6.77 -8.25 -12.82
CA PHE A 26 -6.85 -8.18 -14.28
C PHE A 26 -8.21 -8.70 -14.79
N GLY A 27 -8.72 -9.77 -14.18
CA GLY A 27 -10.06 -10.27 -14.45
C GLY A 27 -11.14 -9.24 -14.12
N ALA A 28 -11.03 -8.61 -12.95
CA ALA A 28 -11.96 -7.54 -12.55
C ALA A 28 -11.92 -6.36 -13.53
N ILE A 29 -10.73 -5.91 -13.96
CA ILE A 29 -10.59 -4.85 -14.97
C ILE A 29 -11.24 -5.26 -16.31
N ARG A 30 -11.07 -6.52 -16.75
CA ARG A 30 -11.73 -7.01 -17.97
C ARG A 30 -13.25 -6.98 -17.86
N LEU A 31 -13.78 -7.42 -16.70
CA LEU A 31 -15.22 -7.34 -16.44
C LEU A 31 -15.72 -5.90 -16.46
N LEU A 32 -15.03 -4.99 -15.76
CA LEU A 32 -15.40 -3.58 -15.75
C LEU A 32 -15.37 -2.93 -17.14
N LYS A 33 -14.43 -3.33 -17.99
CA LYS A 33 -14.39 -2.86 -19.40
C LYS A 33 -15.57 -3.37 -20.24
N VAL A 34 -16.06 -4.58 -19.97
CA VAL A 34 -17.17 -5.19 -20.70
C VAL A 34 -18.53 -4.72 -20.18
N PHE A 35 -18.67 -4.64 -18.86
CA PHE A 35 -19.96 -4.36 -18.21
C PHE A 35 -20.14 -2.90 -17.80
N GLY A 36 -19.06 -2.10 -17.73
CA GLY A 36 -19.07 -0.66 -17.46
C GLY A 36 -18.95 -0.27 -15.99
N SER A 37 -19.61 -0.97 -15.07
CA SER A 37 -19.59 -0.66 -13.62
C SER A 37 -19.49 -1.91 -12.76
N ALA A 38 -19.13 -1.75 -11.48
CA ALA A 38 -19.14 -2.85 -10.52
C ALA A 38 -20.54 -3.42 -10.30
N GLU A 39 -21.56 -2.57 -10.27
CA GLU A 39 -22.98 -2.96 -10.21
C GLU A 39 -23.35 -3.86 -11.38
N SER A 40 -23.12 -3.42 -12.62
CA SER A 40 -23.43 -4.20 -13.83
C SER A 40 -22.66 -5.53 -13.90
N VAL A 41 -21.43 -5.58 -13.35
CA VAL A 41 -20.70 -6.85 -13.22
C VAL A 41 -21.43 -7.80 -12.27
N LEU A 42 -21.90 -7.33 -11.12
CA LEU A 42 -22.60 -8.16 -10.12
C LEU A 42 -23.98 -8.62 -10.61
N GLU A 43 -24.63 -7.87 -11.50
CA GLU A 43 -25.89 -8.22 -12.17
C GLU A 43 -25.69 -9.14 -13.38
N GLY A 44 -24.44 -9.35 -13.81
CA GLY A 44 -24.10 -10.14 -14.98
C GLY A 44 -24.51 -11.60 -14.88
N SER A 45 -24.96 -12.19 -16.00
CA SER A 45 -25.26 -13.63 -16.04
C SER A 45 -23.97 -14.45 -15.87
N LEU A 46 -24.08 -15.64 -15.25
CA LEU A 46 -22.93 -16.55 -15.09
C LEU A 46 -22.26 -16.85 -16.45
N SER A 47 -23.05 -17.00 -17.53
CA SER A 47 -22.52 -17.30 -18.85
C SER A 47 -21.74 -16.13 -19.46
N ASP A 48 -22.17 -14.88 -19.25
CA ASP A 48 -21.49 -13.70 -19.77
C ASP A 48 -20.21 -13.40 -18.99
N LEU A 49 -20.27 -13.55 -17.68
CA LEU A 49 -19.09 -13.44 -16.80
C LEU A 49 -18.05 -14.51 -17.17
N ALA A 50 -18.48 -15.77 -17.33
CA ALA A 50 -17.57 -16.88 -17.63
C ALA A 50 -16.88 -16.73 -18.99
N ARG A 51 -17.51 -16.11 -19.98
CA ARG A 51 -16.88 -15.78 -21.27
C ARG A 51 -15.72 -14.79 -21.11
N THR A 52 -15.77 -13.92 -20.09
CA THR A 52 -14.77 -12.88 -19.89
C THR A 52 -13.63 -13.33 -18.99
N VAL A 53 -13.94 -14.05 -17.90
CA VAL A 53 -12.94 -14.38 -16.85
C VAL A 53 -12.80 -15.88 -16.54
N GLY A 54 -13.56 -16.74 -17.23
CA GLY A 54 -13.61 -18.18 -16.97
C GLY A 54 -14.58 -18.54 -15.84
N MET A 55 -14.96 -19.81 -15.78
CA MET A 55 -16.00 -20.29 -14.87
C MET A 55 -15.67 -20.08 -13.38
N PRO A 56 -14.45 -20.39 -12.87
CA PRO A 56 -14.18 -20.26 -11.45
C PRO A 56 -14.30 -18.81 -10.92
N ALA A 57 -13.86 -17.82 -11.70
CA ALA A 57 -13.98 -16.41 -11.32
C ALA A 57 -15.43 -15.92 -11.46
N ALA A 58 -16.15 -16.35 -12.49
CA ALA A 58 -17.56 -16.01 -12.67
C ALA A 58 -18.44 -16.56 -11.53
N GLU A 59 -18.20 -17.79 -11.08
CA GLU A 59 -18.86 -18.36 -9.90
C GLU A 59 -18.56 -17.54 -8.63
N GLY A 60 -17.32 -17.07 -8.48
CA GLY A 60 -16.93 -16.16 -7.39
C GLY A 60 -17.71 -14.85 -7.40
N VAL A 61 -17.87 -14.22 -8.57
CA VAL A 61 -18.68 -12.99 -8.73
C VAL A 61 -20.15 -13.24 -8.40
N VAL A 62 -20.75 -14.31 -8.94
CA VAL A 62 -22.15 -14.68 -8.66
C VAL A 62 -22.36 -14.97 -7.16
N ALA A 63 -21.38 -15.62 -6.50
CA ALA A 63 -21.48 -15.92 -5.08
C ALA A 63 -21.55 -14.63 -4.22
N VAL A 64 -20.66 -13.66 -4.47
CA VAL A 64 -20.68 -12.39 -3.73
C VAL A 64 -21.89 -11.52 -4.10
N ALA A 65 -22.38 -11.58 -5.33
CA ALA A 65 -23.62 -10.92 -5.73
C ALA A 65 -24.84 -11.47 -4.95
N ARG A 66 -24.81 -12.76 -4.59
CA ARG A 66 -25.85 -13.43 -3.77
C ARG A 66 -25.62 -13.32 -2.27
N GLY A 67 -24.66 -12.55 -1.82
CA GLY A 67 -24.44 -12.28 -0.38
C GLY A 67 -23.40 -13.15 0.31
N ALA A 68 -22.58 -13.94 -0.41
CA ALA A 68 -21.57 -14.82 0.21
C ALA A 68 -20.50 -14.09 1.03
N ALA A 69 -20.40 -12.76 0.95
CA ALA A 69 -19.45 -11.93 1.69
C ALA A 69 -20.11 -10.70 2.35
N ASP A 70 -21.43 -10.70 2.52
CA ASP A 70 -22.17 -9.52 3.01
C ASP A 70 -21.71 -9.10 4.43
N ASP A 71 -21.40 -10.03 5.31
CA ASP A 71 -20.88 -9.73 6.66
C ASP A 71 -19.55 -8.95 6.59
N ASP A 72 -18.62 -9.36 5.74
CA ASP A 72 -17.34 -8.67 5.55
C ASP A 72 -17.54 -7.29 4.90
N VAL A 73 -18.47 -7.19 3.94
CA VAL A 73 -18.83 -5.94 3.25
C VAL A 73 -19.45 -4.96 4.22
N ASP A 74 -20.40 -5.40 5.04
CA ASP A 74 -21.08 -4.57 6.03
C ASP A 74 -20.13 -4.07 7.11
N ALA A 75 -19.25 -4.93 7.62
CA ALA A 75 -18.22 -4.55 8.59
C ALA A 75 -17.25 -3.52 7.99
N ALA A 76 -16.83 -3.68 6.72
CA ALA A 76 -15.97 -2.72 6.05
C ALA A 76 -16.66 -1.36 5.85
N LEU A 77 -17.93 -1.36 5.42
CA LEU A 77 -18.72 -0.15 5.23
C LEU A 77 -18.98 0.59 6.54
N GLU A 78 -19.39 -0.13 7.60
CA GLU A 78 -19.58 0.44 8.93
C GLU A 78 -18.31 1.15 9.39
N ARG A 79 -17.14 0.53 9.17
CA ARG A 79 -15.87 1.11 9.57
C ARG A 79 -15.51 2.35 8.75
N LEU A 80 -15.77 2.35 7.45
CA LEU A 80 -15.54 3.51 6.58
C LEU A 80 -16.47 4.68 6.95
N LEU A 81 -17.73 4.41 7.27
CA LEU A 81 -18.71 5.43 7.66
C LEU A 81 -18.46 5.99 9.07
N SER A 82 -17.98 5.15 10.00
CA SER A 82 -17.75 5.56 11.40
C SER A 82 -16.56 6.52 11.57
N ASN A 83 -15.71 6.69 10.54
CA ASN A 83 -14.53 7.54 10.63
C ASN A 83 -14.40 8.43 9.38
N GLN A 84 -14.63 9.74 9.55
CA GLN A 84 -14.56 10.73 8.47
C GLN A 84 -13.18 10.85 7.80
N GLU A 85 -12.10 10.38 8.45
CA GLU A 85 -10.77 10.34 7.85
C GLU A 85 -10.57 9.12 6.95
N SER A 86 -11.45 8.10 7.04
CA SER A 86 -11.37 6.89 6.24
C SER A 86 -11.89 7.12 4.82
N GLY A 87 -11.25 6.45 3.87
CA GLY A 87 -11.61 6.50 2.46
C GLY A 87 -11.31 5.18 1.75
N ILE A 88 -11.75 5.13 0.52
CA ILE A 88 -11.50 4.03 -0.41
C ILE A 88 -11.13 4.60 -1.77
N LEU A 89 -10.15 4.01 -2.41
CA LEU A 89 -9.76 4.31 -3.79
C LEU A 89 -9.97 3.06 -4.62
N THR A 90 -10.76 3.16 -5.65
CA THR A 90 -10.89 2.12 -6.67
C THR A 90 -9.81 2.31 -7.74
N ILE A 91 -9.47 1.25 -8.46
CA ILE A 91 -8.50 1.33 -9.56
C ILE A 91 -8.91 2.33 -10.66
N ALA A 92 -10.18 2.72 -10.70
CA ALA A 92 -10.71 3.74 -11.61
C ALA A 92 -10.63 5.18 -11.06
N ASP A 93 -10.23 5.36 -9.79
CA ASP A 93 -10.16 6.68 -9.17
C ASP A 93 -8.95 7.47 -9.71
N PRO A 94 -9.11 8.76 -10.07
CA PRO A 94 -7.99 9.61 -10.52
C PRO A 94 -6.86 9.79 -9.49
N LEU A 95 -7.10 9.51 -8.21
CA LEU A 95 -6.09 9.51 -7.15
C LEU A 95 -5.36 8.19 -7.02
N TYR A 96 -5.81 7.13 -7.71
CA TYR A 96 -5.17 5.82 -7.61
C TYR A 96 -3.74 5.89 -8.17
N PRO A 97 -2.72 5.36 -7.46
CA PRO A 97 -1.34 5.50 -7.87
C PRO A 97 -1.06 4.83 -9.22
N ALA A 98 -0.73 5.63 -10.26
CA ALA A 98 -0.49 5.11 -11.60
C ALA A 98 0.65 4.09 -11.66
N GLY A 99 1.71 4.26 -10.85
CA GLY A 99 2.82 3.30 -10.78
C GLY A 99 2.40 1.90 -10.34
N LEU A 100 1.35 1.75 -9.52
CA LEU A 100 0.80 0.43 -9.19
C LEU A 100 0.13 -0.22 -10.39
N ILE A 101 -0.58 0.56 -11.21
CA ILE A 101 -1.23 0.05 -12.41
C ILE A 101 -0.16 -0.37 -13.44
N GLU A 102 0.84 0.48 -13.67
CA GLU A 102 1.96 0.23 -14.59
C GLU A 102 2.78 -1.00 -14.18
N SER A 103 2.95 -1.24 -12.87
CA SER A 103 3.69 -2.38 -12.34
C SER A 103 2.96 -3.73 -12.50
N GLY A 104 1.67 -3.71 -12.79
CA GLY A 104 0.84 -4.91 -12.79
C GLY A 104 0.52 -5.46 -11.39
N LEU A 105 0.85 -4.72 -10.34
CA LEU A 105 0.67 -5.13 -8.93
C LEU A 105 -0.55 -4.46 -8.27
N ALA A 106 -1.28 -3.63 -9.02
CA ALA A 106 -2.41 -2.87 -8.51
C ALA A 106 -3.50 -3.76 -7.90
N PRO A 107 -3.86 -3.61 -6.61
CA PRO A 107 -5.07 -4.18 -6.07
C PRO A 107 -6.29 -3.44 -6.64
N LEU A 108 -7.45 -4.11 -6.69
CA LEU A 108 -8.68 -3.49 -7.17
C LEU A 108 -9.09 -2.27 -6.33
N LEU A 109 -8.81 -2.32 -5.03
CA LEU A 109 -9.12 -1.30 -4.04
C LEU A 109 -7.92 -1.01 -3.16
N LEU A 110 -7.81 0.26 -2.73
CA LEU A 110 -6.97 0.69 -1.62
C LEU A 110 -7.86 1.36 -0.57
N PHE A 111 -7.73 0.95 0.68
CA PHE A 111 -8.34 1.60 1.82
C PHE A 111 -7.37 2.64 2.39
N THR A 112 -7.89 3.80 2.73
CA THR A 112 -7.08 4.93 3.18
C THR A 112 -7.59 5.46 4.52
N ARG A 113 -6.70 6.12 5.27
CA ARG A 113 -7.07 6.94 6.41
C ARG A 113 -6.13 8.15 6.49
N GLY A 114 -6.69 9.35 6.47
CA GLY A 114 -5.95 10.61 6.51
C GLY A 114 -6.02 11.40 5.20
N ASN A 115 -4.92 12.02 4.81
CA ASN A 115 -4.87 12.97 3.71
C ASN A 115 -4.53 12.29 2.35
N GLU A 116 -5.54 11.91 1.60
CA GLU A 116 -5.39 11.30 0.26
C GLU A 116 -4.69 12.21 -0.76
N SER A 117 -4.62 13.53 -0.54
CA SER A 117 -3.95 14.44 -1.49
C SER A 117 -2.44 14.17 -1.60
N LEU A 118 -1.85 13.47 -0.62
CA LEU A 118 -0.46 13.03 -0.63
C LEU A 118 -0.17 12.06 -1.78
N LEU A 119 -1.16 11.34 -2.29
CA LEU A 119 -1.03 10.42 -3.43
C LEU A 119 -0.77 11.13 -4.76
N ARG A 120 -1.02 12.46 -4.84
CA ARG A 120 -0.68 13.29 -6.01
C ARG A 120 0.75 13.78 -6.00
N ARG A 121 1.44 13.66 -4.86
CA ARG A 121 2.82 14.12 -4.72
C ARG A 121 3.79 13.04 -5.15
N GLU A 122 4.97 13.48 -5.57
CA GLU A 122 6.08 12.54 -5.72
C GLU A 122 6.40 11.90 -4.36
N ALA A 123 6.62 10.60 -4.38
CA ALA A 123 6.96 9.83 -3.18
C ALA A 123 8.35 9.20 -3.31
N THR A 124 9.03 9.10 -2.18
CA THR A 124 10.23 8.27 -2.02
C THR A 124 9.93 7.22 -0.96
N THR A 125 10.04 5.95 -1.35
CA THR A 125 9.95 4.85 -0.40
C THR A 125 11.25 4.73 0.37
N ILE A 126 11.17 4.71 1.72
CA ILE A 126 12.31 4.38 2.59
C ILE A 126 12.01 3.04 3.26
N CYS A 127 12.96 2.13 3.17
CA CYS A 127 12.82 0.79 3.74
C CYS A 127 14.18 0.28 4.26
N GLY A 128 14.14 -0.77 5.09
CA GLY A 128 15.32 -1.33 5.71
C GLY A 128 14.98 -2.23 6.89
N SER A 129 15.99 -2.54 7.69
CA SER A 129 15.90 -3.45 8.82
C SER A 129 14.88 -2.98 9.88
N ALA A 130 14.06 -3.93 10.35
CA ALA A 130 13.22 -3.72 11.53
C ALA A 130 14.03 -3.70 12.85
N SER A 131 15.24 -4.27 12.84
CA SER A 131 16.18 -4.35 13.96
C SER A 131 17.47 -3.57 13.63
N ALA A 132 17.32 -2.33 13.18
CA ALA A 132 18.42 -1.46 12.79
C ALA A 132 19.31 -1.05 13.97
N ASP A 133 20.58 -0.76 13.68
CA ASP A 133 21.47 -0.15 14.66
C ASP A 133 21.23 1.38 14.79
N GLU A 134 21.91 2.01 15.75
CA GLU A 134 21.75 3.45 15.99
C GLU A 134 22.16 4.31 14.77
N GLU A 135 23.13 3.89 13.98
CA GLU A 135 23.57 4.62 12.81
C GLU A 135 22.52 4.53 11.71
N GLY A 136 21.98 3.32 11.48
CA GLY A 136 20.87 3.11 10.55
C GLY A 136 19.63 3.93 10.90
N LEU A 137 19.26 3.96 12.19
CA LEU A 137 18.13 4.78 12.67
C LEU A 137 18.36 6.28 12.42
N ARG A 138 19.55 6.81 12.77
CA ARG A 138 19.90 8.22 12.51
C ARG A 138 19.88 8.55 11.02
N ASN A 139 20.40 7.66 10.17
CA ASN A 139 20.35 7.84 8.72
C ASN A 139 18.90 7.89 8.21
N ALA A 140 18.04 6.98 8.69
CA ALA A 140 16.63 6.95 8.32
C ALA A 140 15.89 8.23 8.73
N GLU A 141 16.12 8.73 9.93
CA GLU A 141 15.57 10.01 10.40
C GLU A 141 16.07 11.18 9.55
N PHE A 142 17.36 11.24 9.25
CA PHE A 142 17.96 12.29 8.42
C PHE A 142 17.34 12.31 7.02
N PHE A 143 17.29 11.16 6.33
CA PHE A 143 16.70 11.09 5.00
C PHE A 143 15.19 11.32 5.00
N GLY A 144 14.48 10.81 6.02
CA GLY A 144 13.05 11.06 6.18
C GLY A 144 12.76 12.56 6.28
N LYS A 145 13.53 13.28 7.09
CA LYS A 145 13.44 14.73 7.23
C LYS A 145 13.79 15.46 5.92
N ALA A 146 14.93 15.15 5.32
CA ALA A 146 15.42 15.82 4.13
C ALA A 146 14.46 15.64 2.93
N ILE A 147 13.89 14.44 2.73
CA ILE A 147 12.93 14.15 1.67
C ILE A 147 11.62 14.90 1.90
N SER A 148 11.14 14.95 3.13
CA SER A 148 9.95 15.70 3.52
C SER A 148 10.13 17.21 3.27
N GLU A 149 11.26 17.79 3.67
CA GLU A 149 11.62 19.20 3.45
C GLU A 149 11.81 19.53 1.95
N ALA A 150 12.23 18.54 1.14
CA ALA A 150 12.31 18.66 -0.31
C ALA A 150 10.93 18.64 -1.02
N GLY A 151 9.83 18.56 -0.27
CA GLY A 151 8.47 18.60 -0.81
C GLY A 151 7.93 17.26 -1.31
N MET A 152 8.61 16.14 -1.03
CA MET A 152 8.23 14.80 -1.41
C MET A 152 7.59 14.04 -0.24
N THR A 153 6.66 13.13 -0.54
CA THR A 153 6.08 12.24 0.47
C THR A 153 7.05 11.10 0.79
N VAL A 154 7.39 10.96 2.07
CA VAL A 154 8.09 9.76 2.56
C VAL A 154 7.06 8.64 2.70
N LEU A 155 7.24 7.55 1.94
CA LEU A 155 6.41 6.34 2.05
C LEU A 155 7.20 5.23 2.71
N VAL A 156 6.62 4.55 3.69
CA VAL A 156 7.28 3.44 4.38
C VAL A 156 6.33 2.26 4.60
N PRO A 157 6.84 1.02 4.76
CA PRO A 157 6.05 -0.09 5.28
C PRO A 157 5.75 0.11 6.77
N SER A 158 4.67 -0.51 7.26
CA SER A 158 4.27 -0.47 8.67
C SER A 158 5.13 -1.40 9.53
N GLU A 159 6.40 -1.06 9.71
CA GLU A 159 7.36 -1.84 10.49
C GLU A 159 8.20 -0.95 11.42
N PRO A 160 8.71 -1.51 12.54
CA PRO A 160 9.66 -0.80 13.41
C PRO A 160 11.01 -0.57 12.70
N GLY A 161 11.97 -0.03 13.41
CA GLY A 161 13.32 0.21 12.91
C GLY A 161 13.41 1.31 11.86
N ILE A 162 14.03 1.04 10.72
CA ILE A 162 14.25 2.02 9.64
C ILE A 162 12.95 2.70 9.21
N PRO A 163 11.84 1.98 8.90
CA PRO A 163 10.59 2.62 8.50
C PRO A 163 10.06 3.63 9.54
N SER A 164 10.03 3.22 10.81
CA SER A 164 9.54 4.08 11.89
C SER A 164 10.43 5.30 12.11
N ALA A 165 11.75 5.15 12.03
CA ALA A 165 12.71 6.25 12.14
C ALA A 165 12.53 7.25 10.98
N ALA A 166 12.34 6.78 9.75
CA ALA A 166 12.08 7.64 8.60
C ALA A 166 10.78 8.46 8.77
N VAL A 167 9.71 7.85 9.32
CA VAL A 167 8.48 8.59 9.67
C VAL A 167 8.75 9.66 10.72
N SER A 168 9.49 9.33 11.78
CA SER A 168 9.85 10.29 12.84
C SER A 168 10.64 11.46 12.27
N GLY A 169 11.60 11.19 11.38
CA GLY A 169 12.36 12.21 10.67
C GLY A 169 11.46 13.12 9.82
N ALA A 170 10.57 12.54 9.02
CA ALA A 170 9.63 13.31 8.21
C ALA A 170 8.67 14.18 9.04
N LEU A 171 8.22 13.69 10.20
CA LEU A 171 7.39 14.44 11.14
C LEU A 171 8.14 15.58 11.83
N SER A 172 9.48 15.48 11.96
CA SER A 172 10.33 16.52 12.53
C SER A 172 10.68 17.64 11.54
N ALA A 173 10.33 17.47 10.27
CA ALA A 173 10.65 18.42 9.21
C ALA A 173 9.95 19.76 9.41
N HIS A 174 10.68 20.86 9.25
CA HIS A 174 10.11 22.19 9.30
C HIS A 174 9.44 22.52 7.94
N GLN A 175 8.12 22.70 7.93
CA GLN A 175 7.33 22.92 6.71
C GLN A 175 7.42 21.76 5.68
N GLY A 176 7.71 20.55 6.15
CA GLY A 176 7.80 19.36 5.29
C GLY A 176 6.45 18.80 4.88
N VAL A 177 6.50 17.86 3.94
CA VAL A 177 5.34 17.07 3.52
C VAL A 177 5.11 15.94 4.51
N PRO A 178 3.88 15.76 5.06
CA PRO A 178 3.60 14.66 5.96
C PRO A 178 3.85 13.28 5.30
N PRO A 179 4.32 12.28 6.08
CA PRO A 179 4.61 10.96 5.54
C PRO A 179 3.35 10.12 5.29
N ALA A 180 3.53 9.05 4.52
CA ALA A 180 2.54 8.01 4.30
C ALA A 180 3.07 6.63 4.75
N VAL A 181 2.18 5.77 5.24
CA VAL A 181 2.52 4.41 5.68
C VAL A 181 1.64 3.41 4.94
N LEU A 182 2.28 2.41 4.29
CA LEU A 182 1.60 1.28 3.69
C LEU A 182 1.51 0.14 4.71
N LEU A 183 0.29 -0.21 5.07
CA LEU A 183 -0.03 -1.20 6.09
C LEU A 183 -0.13 -2.61 5.48
N ALA A 184 0.29 -3.62 6.23
CA ALA A 184 -0.02 -5.03 5.95
C ALA A 184 -1.34 -5.49 6.62
N SER A 185 -1.87 -4.70 7.54
CA SER A 185 -3.19 -4.86 8.16
C SER A 185 -4.17 -3.87 7.55
N GLY A 186 -5.45 -3.98 7.88
CA GLY A 186 -6.43 -2.94 7.58
C GLY A 186 -6.13 -1.63 8.32
N THR A 187 -6.68 -0.53 7.81
CA THR A 187 -6.43 0.83 8.33
C THR A 187 -6.93 1.05 9.76
N ALA A 188 -7.82 0.19 10.26
CA ALA A 188 -8.31 0.22 11.64
C ALA A 188 -7.53 -0.71 12.59
N ARG A 189 -6.66 -1.57 12.07
CA ARG A 189 -5.89 -2.59 12.82
C ARG A 189 -4.37 -2.34 12.77
N ALA A 190 -3.97 -1.09 12.92
CA ALA A 190 -2.54 -0.73 12.92
C ALA A 190 -1.73 -1.53 13.96
N PRO A 191 -0.47 -1.87 13.67
CA PRO A 191 0.42 -2.57 14.62
C PRO A 191 0.52 -1.82 15.95
N ARG A 192 0.40 -2.55 17.06
CA ARG A 192 0.39 -1.95 18.42
C ARG A 192 1.65 -1.14 18.70
N GLU A 193 2.79 -1.64 18.25
CA GLU A 193 4.11 -1.02 18.42
C GLU A 193 4.22 0.35 17.75
N MET A 194 3.48 0.56 16.67
CA MET A 194 3.47 1.81 15.91
C MET A 194 2.30 2.75 16.26
N THR A 195 1.41 2.37 17.18
CA THR A 195 0.16 3.12 17.44
C THR A 195 0.41 4.59 17.77
N GLY A 196 1.41 4.91 18.59
CA GLY A 196 1.76 6.28 18.93
C GLY A 196 2.26 7.09 17.72
N LEU A 197 3.14 6.49 16.93
CA LEU A 197 3.71 7.10 15.74
C LEU A 197 2.65 7.34 14.66
N LEU A 198 1.77 6.37 14.42
CA LEU A 198 0.70 6.50 13.43
C LEU A 198 -0.37 7.53 13.83
N LYS A 199 -0.63 7.68 15.14
CA LYS A 199 -1.47 8.78 15.63
C LYS A 199 -0.83 10.14 15.38
N ALA A 200 0.46 10.30 15.66
CA ALA A 200 1.20 11.54 15.37
C ALA A 200 1.22 11.84 13.87
N LEU A 201 1.43 10.81 13.03
CA LEU A 201 1.38 10.92 11.57
C LEU A 201 0.02 11.46 11.09
N LEU A 202 -1.08 10.87 11.55
CA LEU A 202 -2.43 11.32 11.16
C LEU A 202 -2.71 12.74 11.65
N ALA A 203 -2.31 13.08 12.89
CA ALA A 203 -2.46 14.44 13.44
C ALA A 203 -1.66 15.50 12.63
N ALA A 204 -0.54 15.09 12.03
CA ALA A 204 0.26 15.94 11.13
C ALA A 204 -0.28 16.00 9.69
N GLY A 205 -1.42 15.37 9.39
CA GLY A 205 -1.99 15.31 8.05
C GLY A 205 -1.34 14.25 7.15
N GLY A 206 -0.77 13.20 7.72
CA GLY A 206 -0.24 12.06 7.00
C GLY A 206 -1.31 11.10 6.48
N LEU A 207 -0.89 10.00 5.88
CA LEU A 207 -1.77 9.05 5.21
C LEU A 207 -1.42 7.60 5.58
N LEU A 208 -2.42 6.81 5.95
CA LEU A 208 -2.36 5.35 6.02
C LEU A 208 -3.00 4.76 4.78
N ILE A 209 -2.37 3.74 4.20
CA ILE A 209 -2.83 3.05 2.99
C ILE A 209 -2.82 1.55 3.25
N SER A 210 -3.81 0.83 2.79
CA SER A 210 -3.87 -0.63 2.86
C SER A 210 -4.61 -1.23 1.67
N ALA A 211 -4.20 -2.41 1.23
CA ALA A 211 -4.95 -3.24 0.29
C ALA A 211 -5.91 -4.21 1.01
N GLU A 212 -5.82 -4.29 2.35
CA GLU A 212 -6.66 -5.15 3.16
C GLU A 212 -7.92 -4.43 3.64
N LEU A 213 -8.99 -5.19 3.93
CA LEU A 213 -10.21 -4.65 4.53
C LEU A 213 -9.89 -3.90 5.83
N PRO A 214 -10.64 -2.85 6.20
CA PRO A 214 -10.29 -1.97 7.32
C PRO A 214 -10.01 -2.68 8.65
N GLU A 215 -10.74 -3.75 8.96
CA GLU A 215 -10.60 -4.53 10.20
C GLU A 215 -9.70 -5.77 10.05
N ALA A 216 -9.09 -5.98 8.89
CA ALA A 216 -8.24 -7.15 8.68
C ALA A 216 -6.98 -7.12 9.54
N SER A 217 -6.69 -8.23 10.18
CA SER A 217 -5.44 -8.44 10.90
C SER A 217 -4.30 -8.72 9.92
N GLN A 218 -3.08 -8.32 10.29
CA GLN A 218 -1.88 -8.63 9.53
C GLN A 218 -1.64 -10.15 9.45
N SER A 219 -1.21 -10.63 8.29
CA SER A 219 -0.80 -12.01 7.99
C SER A 219 0.49 -12.01 7.17
N ASP A 220 1.12 -13.16 7.00
CA ASP A 220 2.30 -13.26 6.13
C ASP A 220 1.94 -12.98 4.67
N ALA A 221 0.76 -13.41 4.22
CA ALA A 221 0.27 -13.11 2.88
C ALA A 221 0.07 -11.62 2.66
N SER A 222 -0.52 -10.90 3.63
CA SER A 222 -0.72 -9.46 3.53
C SER A 222 0.58 -8.66 3.63
N LYS A 223 1.62 -9.18 4.33
CA LYS A 223 2.97 -8.59 4.30
C LYS A 223 3.60 -8.72 2.91
N ILE A 224 3.54 -9.91 2.31
CA ILE A 224 4.05 -10.15 0.96
C ILE A 224 3.35 -9.24 -0.06
N LEU A 225 2.02 -9.09 0.06
CA LEU A 225 1.25 -8.18 -0.80
C LEU A 225 1.73 -6.74 -0.62
N ARG A 226 1.80 -6.23 0.61
CA ARG A 226 2.29 -4.88 0.93
C ARG A 226 3.69 -4.63 0.34
N ASP A 227 4.59 -5.59 0.51
CA ASP A 227 5.97 -5.49 0.04
C ASP A 227 6.03 -5.43 -1.50
N GLY A 228 5.21 -6.21 -2.18
CA GLY A 228 5.04 -6.10 -3.62
C GLY A 228 4.52 -4.73 -4.06
N LEU A 229 3.57 -4.16 -3.32
CA LEU A 229 3.03 -2.83 -3.62
C LEU A 229 4.06 -1.71 -3.43
N LEU A 230 4.96 -1.80 -2.45
CA LEU A 230 6.02 -0.82 -2.23
C LEU A 230 6.88 -0.62 -3.48
N ALA A 231 7.19 -1.69 -4.21
CA ALA A 231 7.98 -1.62 -5.43
C ALA A 231 7.31 -0.80 -6.55
N GLY A 232 5.97 -0.82 -6.62
CA GLY A 232 5.20 -0.09 -7.63
C GLY A 232 4.70 1.29 -7.18
N PHE A 233 4.81 1.61 -5.89
CA PHE A 233 4.16 2.81 -5.33
C PHE A 233 4.93 4.10 -5.62
N SER A 234 6.25 4.06 -5.65
CA SER A 234 7.07 5.24 -5.90
C SER A 234 8.18 4.98 -6.91
N ARG A 235 8.56 6.03 -7.61
CA ARG A 235 9.66 5.97 -8.60
C ARG A 235 11.04 6.09 -7.96
N ARG A 236 11.12 6.22 -6.63
CA ARG A 236 12.35 6.30 -5.85
C ARG A 236 12.25 5.40 -4.63
N LEU A 237 13.26 4.56 -4.42
CA LEU A 237 13.33 3.66 -3.27
C LEU A 237 14.72 3.76 -2.65
N LEU A 238 14.79 4.02 -1.34
CA LEU A 238 16.01 4.08 -0.57
C LEU A 238 16.05 2.94 0.45
N VAL A 239 17.06 2.10 0.35
CA VAL A 239 17.38 1.08 1.36
C VAL A 239 18.43 1.65 2.30
N VAL A 240 18.07 1.88 3.56
CA VAL A 240 19.00 2.45 4.53
C VAL A 240 19.87 1.36 5.14
N GLU A 241 19.30 0.27 5.55
CA GLU A 241 20.01 -0.83 6.17
C GLU A 241 19.31 -2.14 5.85
N ALA A 242 20.06 -3.16 5.43
CA ALA A 242 19.52 -4.47 5.13
C ALA A 242 20.56 -5.56 5.31
N GLU A 243 20.18 -6.67 5.93
CA GLU A 243 20.97 -7.91 5.95
C GLU A 243 21.04 -8.54 4.56
N ARG A 244 22.01 -9.45 4.37
CA ARG A 244 22.31 -10.06 3.07
C ARG A 244 21.12 -10.78 2.40
N HIS A 245 20.19 -11.31 3.18
CA HIS A 245 19.04 -12.08 2.71
C HIS A 245 17.71 -11.46 3.15
N ALA A 246 17.72 -10.17 3.46
CA ALA A 246 16.51 -9.47 3.86
C ALA A 246 15.51 -9.39 2.69
N PRO A 247 14.21 -9.67 2.91
CA PRO A 247 13.18 -9.62 1.86
C PRO A 247 13.12 -8.27 1.14
N ILE A 248 13.51 -7.20 1.82
CA ILE A 248 13.57 -5.85 1.25
C ILE A 248 14.47 -5.73 0.01
N LEU A 249 15.48 -6.59 -0.12
CA LEU A 249 16.35 -6.60 -1.30
C LEU A 249 15.60 -7.03 -2.56
N ASP A 250 14.65 -7.95 -2.43
CA ASP A 250 13.82 -8.38 -3.56
C ASP A 250 12.82 -7.27 -3.95
N ILE A 251 12.32 -6.52 -2.97
CA ILE A 251 11.50 -5.31 -3.24
C ILE A 251 12.32 -4.28 -4.02
N ALA A 252 13.57 -4.02 -3.59
CA ALA A 252 14.47 -3.07 -4.24
C ALA A 252 14.79 -3.49 -5.68
N ARG A 253 15.11 -4.78 -5.91
CA ARG A 253 15.34 -5.32 -7.26
C ARG A 253 14.09 -5.21 -8.13
N ARG A 254 12.93 -5.56 -7.58
CA ARG A 254 11.65 -5.42 -8.29
C ARG A 254 11.34 -3.98 -8.64
N ALA A 255 11.61 -3.03 -7.74
CA ALA A 255 11.46 -1.61 -8.03
C ALA A 255 12.38 -1.16 -9.17
N ALA A 256 13.64 -1.62 -9.19
CA ALA A 256 14.57 -1.33 -10.28
C ALA A 256 14.09 -1.92 -11.63
N GLU A 257 13.56 -3.15 -11.66
CA GLU A 257 12.96 -3.77 -12.84
C GLU A 257 11.76 -2.97 -13.38
N LEU A 258 11.00 -2.33 -12.49
CA LEU A 258 9.89 -1.44 -12.83
C LEU A 258 10.35 -0.02 -13.23
N GLY A 259 11.66 0.22 -13.30
CA GLY A 259 12.24 1.51 -13.70
C GLY A 259 12.33 2.54 -12.59
N SER A 260 12.18 2.13 -11.32
CA SER A 260 12.38 3.02 -10.18
C SER A 260 13.87 3.26 -9.93
N LEU A 261 14.19 4.45 -9.47
CA LEU A 261 15.52 4.80 -9.00
C LEU A 261 15.76 4.19 -7.63
N VAL A 262 16.69 3.25 -7.53
CA VAL A 262 17.02 2.58 -6.27
C VAL A 262 18.33 3.13 -5.72
N GLY A 263 18.29 3.64 -4.49
CA GLY A 263 19.45 4.04 -3.71
C GLY A 263 19.67 3.11 -2.52
N ALA A 264 20.90 3.00 -2.06
CA ALA A 264 21.23 2.26 -0.85
C ALA A 264 22.32 2.98 -0.05
N ILE A 265 22.19 2.99 1.27
CA ILE A 265 23.19 3.61 2.15
C ILE A 265 24.33 2.62 2.36
N PRO A 266 25.58 2.99 2.00
CA PRO A 266 26.71 2.13 2.26
C PRO A 266 27.02 2.04 3.77
N GLY A 267 27.45 0.88 4.22
CA GLY A 267 27.89 0.69 5.61
C GLY A 267 29.16 -0.13 5.72
N GLY A 268 29.68 -0.24 6.93
CA GLY A 268 30.94 -0.96 7.20
C GLY A 268 30.92 -2.40 6.73
N ILE A 269 32.02 -2.87 6.13
CA ILE A 269 32.14 -4.25 5.59
C ILE A 269 31.97 -5.35 6.65
N HIS A 270 32.18 -5.00 7.91
CA HIS A 270 32.01 -5.90 9.05
C HIS A 270 30.62 -5.82 9.68
N ASN A 271 29.81 -4.81 9.31
CA ASN A 271 28.43 -4.69 9.79
C ASN A 271 27.51 -5.66 9.02
N PRO A 272 26.93 -6.70 9.68
CA PRO A 272 26.04 -7.63 9.02
C PRO A 272 24.79 -6.96 8.45
N LEU A 273 24.30 -5.88 9.10
CA LEU A 273 23.13 -5.12 8.70
C LEU A 273 23.35 -4.27 7.42
N ALA A 274 24.62 -3.98 7.07
CA ALA A 274 24.95 -3.25 5.85
C ALA A 274 25.20 -4.15 4.63
N ARG A 275 25.29 -5.48 4.82
CA ARG A 275 25.69 -6.39 3.73
C ARG A 275 24.74 -6.42 2.55
N GLY A 276 23.44 -6.30 2.80
CA GLY A 276 22.42 -6.26 1.75
C GLY A 276 22.45 -4.94 1.00
N ALA A 277 22.50 -3.79 1.70
CA ALA A 277 22.62 -2.48 1.10
C ALA A 277 23.91 -2.37 0.24
N ASN A 278 25.06 -2.83 0.76
CA ASN A 278 26.30 -2.90 0.00
C ASN A 278 26.22 -3.86 -1.22
N ALA A 279 25.38 -4.89 -1.17
CA ALA A 279 25.15 -5.78 -2.32
C ALA A 279 24.35 -5.06 -3.41
N LEU A 280 23.29 -4.33 -3.05
CA LEU A 280 22.50 -3.53 -4.00
C LEU A 280 23.37 -2.48 -4.71
N ILE A 281 24.29 -1.81 -3.99
CA ILE A 281 25.23 -0.84 -4.60
C ILE A 281 26.09 -1.53 -5.67
N ARG A 282 26.60 -2.75 -5.39
CA ARG A 282 27.37 -3.52 -6.38
C ARG A 282 26.53 -4.00 -7.56
N GLU A 283 25.23 -4.15 -7.38
CA GLU A 283 24.24 -4.49 -8.42
C GLU A 283 23.81 -3.25 -9.24
N GLY A 284 24.24 -2.05 -8.86
CA GLY A 284 23.98 -0.81 -9.59
C GLY A 284 23.05 0.19 -8.90
N ALA A 285 22.67 -0.05 -7.64
CA ALA A 285 21.99 0.98 -6.85
C ALA A 285 22.93 2.18 -6.61
N MET A 286 22.33 3.39 -6.56
CA MET A 286 23.06 4.64 -6.26
C MET A 286 23.36 4.78 -4.79
#